data_bbec957c7bca8e4385a051333caab52f
#
_entry.id   bbec957c7bca8e4385a051333caab52f
#
_cell.length_a   1.000
_cell.length_b   1.000
_cell.length_c   1.000
_cell.angle_alpha   90.00
_cell.angle_beta   90.00
_cell.angle_gamma   90.00
#
_symmetry.space_group_name_H-M   'P 1'
#
loop_
_entity.id
_entity.type
_entity.pdbx_description
1 polymer ?
#
loop_
_entity_poly.entity_id
_entity_poly.type
_entity_poly.pdbx_seq_one_letter_code
_entity_poly.pdbx_strand_id
1 'polypeptide(L)'
;MNLKEKLMSIQQELKAPKGQYNSFSNFKYRSCEDILESVKPLLAKYKCVLTITDTLENIGERYYIKAQAILNDVEENMEIINVAYAREALEKKGMDDSQITGATSSYARKYALNGLFAIDDTKDADTDEYQKQTKKNDTYREQLISYCKEKGKDLKEISDTYKLDKNSTEEDYKKALTNLKVGE
;
A
#
# COMPACT_ATOMS: atom_id res chain seq x y z
N MET A 1 -26.14 6.20 -24.63
CA MET A 1 -24.85 6.66 -24.08
C MET A 1 -23.76 5.75 -24.64
N ASN A 2 -22.72 6.33 -25.22
CA ASN A 2 -21.56 5.53 -25.63
C ASN A 2 -20.71 5.10 -24.41
N LEU A 3 -19.78 4.16 -24.60
CA LEU A 3 -18.99 3.61 -23.49
C LEU A 3 -18.18 4.66 -22.71
N LYS A 4 -17.69 5.71 -23.39
CA LYS A 4 -16.96 6.80 -22.71
C LYS A 4 -17.86 7.63 -21.81
N GLU A 5 -19.09 7.91 -22.23
CA GLU A 5 -20.11 8.60 -21.43
C GLU A 5 -20.54 7.75 -20.24
N LYS A 6 -20.68 6.42 -20.43
CA LYS A 6 -20.97 5.46 -19.36
C LYS A 6 -19.83 5.46 -18.33
N LEU A 7 -18.57 5.38 -18.76
CA LEU A 7 -17.41 5.44 -17.88
C LEU A 7 -17.34 6.77 -17.11
N MET A 8 -17.54 7.90 -17.77
CA MET A 8 -17.58 9.22 -17.13
C MET A 8 -18.63 9.27 -16.01
N SER A 9 -19.81 8.73 -16.26
CA SER A 9 -20.88 8.67 -15.25
C SER A 9 -20.51 7.76 -14.09
N ILE A 10 -19.89 6.60 -14.37
CA ILE A 10 -19.38 5.70 -13.33
C ILE A 10 -18.32 6.42 -12.47
N GLN A 11 -17.37 7.10 -13.09
CA GLN A 11 -16.32 7.85 -12.38
C GLN A 11 -16.86 8.94 -11.46
N GLN A 12 -17.94 9.62 -11.87
CA GLN A 12 -18.60 10.65 -11.06
C GLN A 12 -19.37 10.10 -9.88
N GLU A 13 -20.04 8.96 -10.05
CA GLU A 13 -20.91 8.38 -9.02
C GLU A 13 -20.17 7.44 -8.07
N LEU A 14 -19.04 6.86 -8.50
CA LEU A 14 -18.32 5.86 -7.71
C LEU A 14 -17.81 6.45 -6.41
N LYS A 15 -18.21 5.83 -5.30
CA LYS A 15 -17.71 6.09 -3.97
C LYS A 15 -17.04 4.82 -3.45
N ALA A 16 -15.72 4.81 -3.42
CA ALA A 16 -14.92 3.71 -2.88
C ALA A 16 -14.09 4.22 -1.69
N PRO A 17 -14.70 4.35 -0.50
CA PRO A 17 -14.02 4.91 0.67
C PRO A 17 -12.90 3.99 1.14
N LYS A 18 -11.89 4.56 1.82
CA LYS A 18 -10.81 3.81 2.49
C LYS A 18 -11.37 3.19 3.78
N GLY A 19 -11.98 2.00 3.67
CA GLY A 19 -12.62 1.28 4.78
C GLY A 19 -11.67 0.40 5.58
N GLN A 20 -10.56 -0.03 4.97
CA GLN A 20 -9.57 -0.90 5.61
C GLN A 20 -8.58 -0.08 6.45
N TYR A 21 -8.07 -0.69 7.53
CA TYR A 21 -7.09 -0.07 8.40
C TYR A 21 -5.84 -0.96 8.54
N ASN A 22 -4.70 -0.41 8.20
CA ASN A 22 -3.42 -1.07 8.43
C ASN A 22 -2.88 -0.62 9.80
N SER A 23 -2.94 -1.50 10.80
CA SER A 23 -2.49 -1.23 12.16
C SER A 23 -0.96 -1.09 12.27
N PHE A 24 -0.22 -1.74 11.38
CA PHE A 24 1.24 -1.67 11.38
C PHE A 24 1.75 -0.30 10.89
N SER A 25 1.14 0.25 9.84
CA SER A 25 1.53 1.53 9.25
C SER A 25 0.57 2.68 9.58
N ASN A 26 -0.41 2.43 10.44
CA ASN A 26 -1.36 3.39 11.00
C ASN A 26 -2.07 4.28 9.96
N PHE A 27 -2.52 3.68 8.84
CA PHE A 27 -3.27 4.40 7.81
C PHE A 27 -4.50 3.61 7.31
N LYS A 28 -5.49 4.36 6.82
CA LYS A 28 -6.65 3.78 6.14
C LYS A 28 -6.35 3.59 4.66
N TYR A 29 -6.72 2.42 4.12
CA TYR A 29 -6.58 2.12 2.71
C TYR A 29 -7.86 1.46 2.17
N ARG A 30 -7.96 1.31 0.87
CA ARG A 30 -8.97 0.49 0.19
C ARG A 30 -8.29 -0.69 -0.47
N SER A 31 -8.94 -1.83 -0.43
CA SER A 31 -8.50 -3.03 -1.14
C SER A 31 -9.02 -3.04 -2.59
N CYS A 32 -8.56 -3.98 -3.38
CA CYS A 32 -9.12 -4.25 -4.70
C CYS A 32 -10.61 -4.63 -4.59
N GLU A 33 -10.94 -5.44 -3.61
CA GLU A 33 -12.29 -5.94 -3.31
C GLU A 33 -13.25 -4.80 -2.95
N ASP A 34 -12.80 -3.81 -2.16
CA ASP A 34 -13.61 -2.64 -1.81
C ASP A 34 -14.03 -1.84 -3.05
N ILE A 35 -13.13 -1.72 -4.04
CA ILE A 35 -13.42 -1.05 -5.32
C ILE A 35 -14.43 -1.87 -6.12
N LEU A 36 -14.21 -3.17 -6.23
CA LEU A 36 -15.09 -4.08 -6.96
C LEU A 36 -16.51 -4.08 -6.39
N GLU A 37 -16.66 -4.15 -5.06
CA GLU A 37 -17.98 -4.07 -4.43
C GLU A 37 -18.67 -2.72 -4.68
N SER A 38 -17.92 -1.63 -4.62
CA SER A 38 -18.47 -0.29 -4.82
C SER A 38 -18.90 -0.03 -6.26
N VAL A 39 -18.23 -0.64 -7.25
CA VAL A 39 -18.52 -0.39 -8.67
C VAL A 39 -19.65 -1.28 -9.22
N LYS A 40 -19.88 -2.47 -8.67
CA LYS A 40 -20.88 -3.44 -9.15
C LYS A 40 -22.27 -2.83 -9.40
N PRO A 41 -22.86 -2.04 -8.49
CA PRO A 41 -24.18 -1.43 -8.74
C PRO A 41 -24.17 -0.47 -9.94
N LEU A 42 -23.06 0.25 -10.16
CA LEU A 42 -22.91 1.19 -11.26
C LEU A 42 -22.71 0.46 -12.60
N LEU A 43 -21.96 -0.65 -12.59
CA LEU A 43 -21.83 -1.50 -13.78
C LEU A 43 -23.20 -2.01 -14.25
N ALA A 44 -24.03 -2.49 -13.33
CA ALA A 44 -25.38 -2.90 -13.64
C ALA A 44 -26.25 -1.74 -14.16
N LYS A 45 -26.18 -0.57 -13.52
CA LYS A 45 -26.91 0.65 -13.90
C LYS A 45 -26.59 1.10 -15.33
N TYR A 46 -25.30 1.08 -15.68
CA TYR A 46 -24.79 1.57 -16.97
C TYR A 46 -24.63 0.46 -18.02
N LYS A 47 -25.07 -0.77 -17.73
CA LYS A 47 -24.96 -1.94 -18.63
C LYS A 47 -23.53 -2.17 -19.13
N CYS A 48 -22.59 -2.19 -18.18
CA CYS A 48 -21.19 -2.49 -18.44
C CYS A 48 -20.77 -3.77 -17.74
N VAL A 49 -19.78 -4.46 -18.30
CA VAL A 49 -19.11 -5.60 -17.69
C VAL A 49 -17.67 -5.22 -17.43
N LEU A 50 -17.20 -5.47 -16.21
CA LEU A 50 -15.80 -5.31 -15.83
C LEU A 50 -15.16 -6.67 -15.73
N THR A 51 -14.05 -6.88 -16.45
CA THR A 51 -13.18 -8.04 -16.31
C THR A 51 -11.79 -7.60 -15.90
N ILE A 52 -11.09 -8.45 -15.15
CA ILE A 52 -9.72 -8.19 -14.76
C ILE A 52 -8.89 -9.43 -15.13
N THR A 53 -7.78 -9.21 -15.83
CA THR A 53 -6.83 -10.26 -16.21
C THR A 53 -5.45 -9.89 -15.72
N ASP A 54 -4.66 -10.90 -15.36
CA ASP A 54 -3.27 -10.75 -14.98
C ASP A 54 -2.38 -11.53 -15.90
N THR A 55 -1.20 -10.97 -16.20
CA THR A 55 -0.10 -11.67 -16.86
C THR A 55 1.18 -11.41 -16.10
N LEU A 56 2.06 -12.42 -16.08
CA LEU A 56 3.40 -12.29 -15.55
C LEU A 56 4.32 -11.79 -16.66
N GLU A 57 5.03 -10.69 -16.40
CA GLU A 57 6.03 -10.15 -17.32
C GLU A 57 7.42 -10.12 -16.65
N ASN A 58 8.44 -10.55 -17.39
CA ASN A 58 9.83 -10.44 -16.97
C ASN A 58 10.46 -9.21 -17.64
N ILE A 59 10.94 -8.28 -16.84
CA ILE A 59 11.63 -7.07 -17.31
C ILE A 59 13.03 -7.02 -16.68
N GLY A 60 14.04 -7.30 -17.48
CA GLY A 60 15.40 -7.49 -16.98
C GLY A 60 15.48 -8.71 -16.07
N GLU A 61 15.94 -8.52 -14.84
CA GLU A 61 16.04 -9.59 -13.83
C GLU A 61 14.86 -9.59 -12.84
N ARG A 62 13.74 -8.96 -13.18
CA ARG A 62 12.61 -8.76 -12.28
C ARG A 62 11.32 -9.23 -12.89
N TYR A 63 10.47 -9.79 -12.04
CA TYR A 63 9.12 -10.19 -12.42
C TYR A 63 8.10 -9.13 -12.00
N TYR A 64 7.13 -8.92 -12.87
CA TYR A 64 6.03 -7.98 -12.67
C TYR A 64 4.71 -8.68 -12.97
N ILE A 65 3.72 -8.43 -12.15
CA ILE A 65 2.33 -8.71 -12.48
C ILE A 65 1.78 -7.50 -13.23
N LYS A 66 1.36 -7.72 -14.47
CA LYS A 66 0.62 -6.77 -15.27
C LYS A 66 -0.87 -7.07 -15.13
N ALA A 67 -1.61 -6.18 -14.52
CA ALA A 67 -3.06 -6.27 -14.42
C ALA A 67 -3.73 -5.38 -15.47
N GLN A 68 -4.78 -5.88 -16.11
CA GLN A 68 -5.63 -5.15 -17.03
C GLN A 68 -7.04 -5.12 -16.49
N ALA A 69 -7.58 -3.92 -16.27
CA ALA A 69 -8.99 -3.69 -15.98
C ALA A 69 -9.68 -3.30 -17.29
N ILE A 70 -10.63 -4.10 -17.72
CA ILE A 70 -11.30 -4.00 -19.02
C ILE A 70 -12.77 -3.73 -18.78
N LEU A 71 -13.24 -2.56 -19.17
CA LEU A 71 -14.65 -2.18 -19.14
C LEU A 71 -15.26 -2.40 -20.52
N ASN A 72 -16.24 -3.29 -20.59
CA ASN A 72 -16.95 -3.65 -21.81
C ASN A 72 -18.37 -3.09 -21.79
N ASP A 73 -18.83 -2.59 -22.93
CA ASP A 73 -20.24 -2.26 -23.14
C ASP A 73 -21.05 -3.53 -23.43
N VAL A 74 -22.20 -3.69 -22.79
CA VAL A 74 -23.10 -4.83 -23.04
C VAL A 74 -23.86 -4.69 -24.36
N GLU A 75 -24.10 -3.46 -24.81
CA GLU A 75 -24.92 -3.15 -25.97
C GLU A 75 -24.08 -2.92 -27.24
N GLU A 76 -22.84 -2.53 -27.10
CA GLU A 76 -21.91 -2.23 -28.20
C GLU A 76 -20.63 -3.07 -28.06
N ASN A 77 -20.04 -3.43 -29.19
CA ASN A 77 -18.75 -4.15 -29.17
C ASN A 77 -17.59 -3.16 -28.96
N MET A 78 -17.58 -2.52 -27.79
CA MET A 78 -16.55 -1.54 -27.40
C MET A 78 -15.99 -1.84 -26.03
N GLU A 79 -14.70 -1.61 -25.87
CA GLU A 79 -14.00 -1.77 -24.60
C GLU A 79 -13.07 -0.58 -24.29
N ILE A 80 -12.83 -0.36 -23.01
CA ILE A 80 -11.81 0.56 -22.51
C ILE A 80 -10.92 -0.23 -21.55
N ILE A 81 -9.61 -0.19 -21.80
CA ILE A 81 -8.62 -0.95 -21.02
C ILE A 81 -7.74 0.03 -20.26
N ASN A 82 -7.52 -0.24 -18.97
CA ASN A 82 -6.48 0.39 -18.20
C ASN A 82 -5.52 -0.66 -17.65
N VAL A 83 -4.22 -0.35 -17.68
CA VAL A 83 -3.15 -1.28 -17.33
C VAL A 83 -2.36 -0.73 -16.15
N ALA A 84 -1.98 -1.60 -15.23
CA ALA A 84 -1.05 -1.27 -14.15
C ALA A 84 -0.09 -2.43 -13.89
N TYR A 85 1.05 -2.11 -13.32
CA TYR A 85 2.10 -3.06 -12.97
C TYR A 85 2.40 -3.03 -11.49
N ALA A 86 2.69 -4.20 -10.93
CA ALA A 86 3.30 -4.30 -9.62
C ALA A 86 4.52 -5.23 -9.71
N ARG A 87 5.64 -4.81 -9.11
CA ARG A 87 6.85 -5.62 -9.07
C ARG A 87 6.71 -6.70 -8.00
N GLU A 88 6.99 -7.94 -8.37
CA GLU A 88 7.07 -9.06 -7.44
C GLU A 88 8.33 -8.97 -6.60
N ALA A 89 8.20 -9.14 -5.29
CA ALA A 89 9.35 -9.23 -4.40
C ALA A 89 9.97 -10.62 -4.53
N LEU A 90 11.31 -10.70 -4.50
CA LEU A 90 12.01 -12.00 -4.54
C LEU A 90 11.74 -12.79 -3.26
N GLU A 91 11.70 -12.10 -2.12
CA GLU A 91 11.43 -12.67 -0.81
C GLU A 91 10.66 -11.66 0.04
N LYS A 92 9.75 -12.15 0.88
CA LYS A 92 9.05 -11.35 1.87
C LYS A 92 8.85 -12.14 3.15
N LYS A 93 9.38 -11.64 4.25
CA LYS A 93 9.30 -12.30 5.55
C LYS A 93 7.85 -12.63 5.92
N GLY A 94 7.59 -13.90 6.20
CA GLY A 94 6.27 -14.40 6.62
C GLY A 94 5.28 -14.63 5.48
N MET A 95 5.75 -14.67 4.23
CA MET A 95 4.96 -15.05 3.06
C MET A 95 5.68 -16.17 2.29
N ASP A 96 4.94 -17.12 1.78
CA ASP A 96 5.41 -18.06 0.76
C ASP A 96 5.34 -17.44 -0.66
N ASP A 97 5.93 -18.13 -1.64
CA ASP A 97 6.01 -17.63 -3.02
C ASP A 97 4.62 -17.35 -3.62
N SER A 98 3.65 -18.24 -3.37
CA SER A 98 2.28 -18.05 -3.87
C SER A 98 1.59 -16.86 -3.23
N GLN A 99 1.84 -16.61 -1.95
CA GLN A 99 1.33 -15.43 -1.23
C GLN A 99 1.97 -14.13 -1.75
N ILE A 100 3.26 -14.16 -2.11
CA ILE A 100 3.96 -13.01 -2.71
C ILE A 100 3.31 -12.66 -4.04
N THR A 101 3.15 -13.64 -4.94
CA THR A 101 2.50 -13.44 -6.24
C THR A 101 1.06 -12.96 -6.09
N GLY A 102 0.27 -13.58 -5.21
CA GLY A 102 -1.12 -13.19 -4.94
C GLY A 102 -1.26 -11.77 -4.40
N ALA A 103 -0.39 -11.37 -3.47
CA ALA A 103 -0.36 -10.00 -2.94
C ALA A 103 0.03 -8.98 -4.04
N THR A 104 0.99 -9.33 -4.89
CA THR A 104 1.43 -8.49 -6.02
C THR A 104 0.32 -8.34 -7.05
N SER A 105 -0.41 -9.40 -7.37
CA SER A 105 -1.59 -9.40 -8.23
C SER A 105 -2.68 -8.45 -7.68
N SER A 106 -3.06 -8.60 -6.41
CA SER A 106 -4.06 -7.72 -5.78
C SER A 106 -3.64 -6.25 -5.84
N TYR A 107 -2.35 -5.97 -5.71
CA TYR A 107 -1.79 -4.62 -5.80
C TYR A 107 -1.90 -4.06 -7.23
N ALA A 108 -1.47 -4.82 -8.23
CA ALA A 108 -1.56 -4.44 -9.64
C ALA A 108 -3.01 -4.18 -10.06
N ARG A 109 -3.94 -5.07 -9.70
CA ARG A 109 -5.39 -4.94 -9.97
C ARG A 109 -5.97 -3.67 -9.36
N LYS A 110 -5.62 -3.38 -8.10
CA LYS A 110 -6.07 -2.14 -7.44
C LYS A 110 -5.66 -0.89 -8.23
N TYR A 111 -4.43 -0.81 -8.69
CA TYR A 111 -3.97 0.33 -9.48
C TYR A 111 -4.58 0.37 -10.88
N ALA A 112 -4.83 -0.77 -11.51
CA ALA A 112 -5.54 -0.82 -12.78
C ALA A 112 -6.98 -0.25 -12.63
N LEU A 113 -7.68 -0.62 -11.54
CA LEU A 113 -9.01 -0.09 -11.24
C LEU A 113 -8.98 1.39 -10.87
N ASN A 114 -7.99 1.83 -10.06
CA ASN A 114 -7.85 3.24 -9.72
C ASN A 114 -7.71 4.12 -10.97
N GLY A 115 -6.87 3.72 -11.92
CA GLY A 115 -6.71 4.45 -13.17
C GLY A 115 -7.95 4.42 -14.05
N LEU A 116 -8.62 3.25 -14.18
CA LEU A 116 -9.84 3.13 -14.99
C LEU A 116 -10.97 4.01 -14.46
N PHE A 117 -11.18 4.01 -13.16
CA PHE A 117 -12.28 4.73 -12.52
C PHE A 117 -11.92 6.11 -11.99
N ALA A 118 -10.72 6.62 -12.30
CA ALA A 118 -10.22 7.92 -11.83
C ALA A 118 -10.35 8.08 -10.30
N ILE A 119 -10.03 7.00 -9.56
CA ILE A 119 -10.10 7.00 -8.10
C ILE A 119 -8.86 7.72 -7.57
N ASP A 120 -9.08 8.88 -6.92
CA ASP A 120 -8.03 9.66 -6.31
C ASP A 120 -7.60 9.06 -4.95
N ASP A 121 -6.32 8.75 -4.82
CA ASP A 121 -5.68 8.44 -3.55
C ASP A 121 -5.08 9.73 -2.97
N THR A 122 -5.95 10.61 -2.46
CA THR A 122 -5.63 11.95 -1.96
C THR A 122 -4.56 12.04 -0.87
N LYS A 123 -3.92 10.95 -0.49
CA LYS A 123 -2.67 10.92 0.29
C LYS A 123 -1.66 10.09 -0.46
N ASP A 124 -0.85 10.78 -1.22
CA ASP A 124 0.28 10.20 -1.93
C ASP A 124 1.28 9.63 -0.91
N ALA A 125 1.70 8.38 -1.12
CA ALA A 125 2.71 7.73 -0.27
C ALA A 125 4.06 8.47 -0.32
N ASP A 126 4.25 9.33 -1.33
CA ASP A 126 5.46 10.13 -1.55
C ASP A 126 5.42 11.48 -0.81
N THR A 127 4.33 11.82 -0.11
CA THR A 127 4.29 13.06 0.66
C THR A 127 5.15 12.95 1.92
N ASP A 128 5.82 14.06 2.29
CA ASP A 128 6.61 14.19 3.52
C ASP A 128 5.85 13.78 4.80
N GLU A 129 4.52 13.84 4.77
CA GLU A 129 3.66 13.36 5.85
C GLU A 129 3.66 11.83 5.99
N TYR A 130 3.75 11.09 4.86
CA TYR A 130 3.87 9.62 4.90
C TYR A 130 5.24 9.20 5.41
N GLN A 131 6.30 9.88 4.98
CA GLN A 131 7.65 9.65 5.50
C GLN A 131 7.79 10.04 6.97
N LYS A 132 7.09 11.07 7.42
CA LYS A 132 7.03 11.45 8.85
C LYS A 132 6.20 10.46 9.69
N GLN A 133 5.18 9.83 9.11
CA GLN A 133 4.39 8.80 9.81
C GLN A 133 5.11 7.46 9.89
N THR A 134 5.85 7.05 8.86
CA THR A 134 6.71 5.85 8.92
C THR A 134 7.87 6.04 9.90
N LYS A 135 8.44 7.24 10.00
CA LYS A 135 9.44 7.58 11.03
C LYS A 135 8.85 7.66 12.45
N LYS A 136 7.54 7.88 12.60
CA LYS A 136 6.86 7.89 13.92
C LYS A 136 6.53 6.49 14.43
N ASN A 137 6.63 5.46 13.60
CA ASN A 137 6.35 4.07 13.97
C ASN A 137 7.62 3.25 14.25
N ASP A 138 8.80 3.85 14.17
CA ASP A 138 10.01 3.20 14.72
C ASP A 138 9.78 2.99 16.22
N THR A 139 9.87 1.74 16.67
CA THR A 139 9.85 1.42 18.09
C THR A 139 10.88 2.28 18.81
N TYR A 140 10.67 2.62 20.05
CA TYR A 140 11.69 3.39 20.81
C TYR A 140 13.05 2.71 20.80
N ARG A 141 13.07 1.39 20.66
CA ARG A 141 14.27 0.61 20.45
C ARG A 141 14.98 0.99 19.13
N GLU A 142 14.25 1.04 18.03
CA GLU A 142 14.81 1.41 16.71
C GLU A 142 15.26 2.87 16.68
N GLN A 143 14.50 3.76 17.32
CA GLN A 143 14.87 5.16 17.48
C GLN A 143 16.16 5.32 18.29
N LEU A 144 16.36 4.52 19.36
CA LEU A 144 17.57 4.51 20.14
C LEU A 144 18.78 4.03 19.32
N ILE A 145 18.62 2.95 18.56
CA ILE A 145 19.65 2.43 17.66
C ILE A 145 20.06 3.47 16.62
N SER A 146 19.11 4.12 16.00
CA SER A 146 19.36 5.18 15.00
C SER A 146 20.08 6.37 15.60
N TYR A 147 19.65 6.82 16.79
CA TYR A 147 20.29 7.91 17.53
C TYR A 147 21.74 7.59 17.88
N CYS A 148 22.01 6.38 18.40
CA CYS A 148 23.37 5.95 18.71
C CYS A 148 24.27 5.95 17.46
N LYS A 149 23.77 5.46 16.32
CA LYS A 149 24.50 5.48 15.04
C LYS A 149 24.80 6.89 14.57
N GLU A 150 23.81 7.79 14.62
CA GLU A 150 23.95 9.18 14.19
C GLU A 150 24.96 9.95 15.04
N LYS A 151 24.96 9.71 16.35
CA LYS A 151 25.85 10.37 17.32
C LYS A 151 27.18 9.65 17.59
N GLY A 152 27.42 8.53 16.89
CA GLY A 152 28.65 7.73 17.08
C GLY A 152 28.80 7.13 18.49
N LYS A 153 27.68 6.90 19.20
CA LYS A 153 27.65 6.30 20.54
C LYS A 153 27.60 4.78 20.45
N ASP A 154 28.32 4.11 21.34
CA ASP A 154 28.30 2.64 21.43
C ASP A 154 26.98 2.16 22.04
N LEU A 155 26.20 1.42 21.22
CA LEU A 155 24.91 0.88 21.64
C LEU A 155 25.02 -0.09 22.83
N LYS A 156 26.14 -0.82 22.95
CA LYS A 156 26.35 -1.74 24.04
C LYS A 156 26.58 -0.99 25.37
N GLU A 157 27.39 0.04 25.34
CA GLU A 157 27.65 0.91 26.51
C GLU A 157 26.33 1.58 26.98
N ILE A 158 25.52 2.04 26.05
CA ILE A 158 24.20 2.62 26.34
C ILE A 158 23.26 1.56 26.95
N SER A 159 23.20 0.36 26.35
CA SER A 159 22.38 -0.73 26.89
C SER A 159 22.77 -1.13 28.29
N ASP A 160 24.06 -1.20 28.57
CA ASP A 160 24.59 -1.52 29.93
C ASP A 160 24.28 -0.38 30.93
N THR A 161 24.43 0.87 30.52
CA THR A 161 24.14 2.05 31.36
C THR A 161 22.67 2.12 31.78
N TYR A 162 21.76 1.88 30.83
CA TYR A 162 20.31 1.94 31.07
C TYR A 162 19.70 0.58 31.40
N LYS A 163 20.51 -0.47 31.57
CA LYS A 163 20.09 -1.85 31.88
C LYS A 163 19.06 -2.40 30.89
N LEU A 164 19.26 -2.10 29.59
CA LEU A 164 18.38 -2.57 28.54
C LEU A 164 18.77 -3.98 28.11
N ASP A 165 17.82 -4.89 28.10
CA ASP A 165 18.00 -6.28 27.71
C ASP A 165 16.83 -6.75 26.78
N LYS A 166 16.81 -8.06 26.47
CA LYS A 166 15.79 -8.68 25.63
C LYS A 166 14.36 -8.63 26.21
N ASN A 167 14.23 -8.35 27.50
CA ASN A 167 12.94 -8.28 28.21
C ASN A 167 12.51 -6.82 28.45
N SER A 168 13.34 -5.84 28.05
CA SER A 168 13.04 -4.41 28.21
C SER A 168 11.83 -4.01 27.39
N THR A 169 10.99 -3.18 27.98
CA THR A 169 9.75 -2.67 27.39
C THR A 169 10.00 -1.43 26.52
N GLU A 170 9.06 -1.06 25.68
CA GLU A 170 9.11 0.20 24.91
C GLU A 170 9.25 1.44 25.81
N GLU A 171 8.67 1.40 27.02
CA GLU A 171 8.78 2.47 28.00
C GLU A 171 10.24 2.63 28.51
N ASP A 172 10.97 1.52 28.67
CA ASP A 172 12.38 1.53 29.08
C ASP A 172 13.27 2.14 27.99
N TYR A 173 13.03 1.76 26.73
CA TYR A 173 13.73 2.36 25.58
C TYR A 173 13.41 3.85 25.43
N LYS A 174 12.14 4.26 25.64
CA LYS A 174 11.73 5.66 25.64
C LYS A 174 12.45 6.48 26.69
N LYS A 175 12.54 5.99 27.93
CA LYS A 175 13.26 6.65 29.03
C LYS A 175 14.74 6.81 28.70
N ALA A 176 15.39 5.75 28.20
CA ALA A 176 16.80 5.78 27.81
C ALA A 176 17.05 6.83 26.73
N LEU A 177 16.23 6.84 25.67
CA LEU A 177 16.34 7.80 24.58
C LEU A 177 16.10 9.26 25.03
N THR A 178 15.13 9.48 25.93
CA THR A 178 14.85 10.80 26.48
C THR A 178 16.01 11.33 27.30
N ASN A 179 16.57 10.49 28.19
CA ASN A 179 17.70 10.88 29.04
C ASN A 179 18.97 11.15 28.23
N LEU A 180 19.21 10.40 27.16
CA LEU A 180 20.34 10.63 26.25
C LEU A 180 20.24 11.97 25.51
N LYS A 181 19.02 12.39 25.13
CA LYS A 181 18.78 13.67 24.44
C LYS A 181 18.81 14.88 25.37
N VAL A 182 18.54 14.71 26.66
CA VAL A 182 18.57 15.79 27.67
C VAL A 182 19.98 16.01 28.21
N GLY A 183 20.86 15.01 28.11
CA GLY A 183 22.26 15.09 28.58
C GLY A 183 23.23 15.72 27.58
N GLU A 184 22.75 16.22 26.44
CA GLU A 184 23.50 17.01 25.45
C GLU A 184 23.13 18.50 25.60
#